data_7cf994cb333e2009a06419635fa555bb
#
_entry.id   7cf994cb333e2009a06419635fa555bb
#
_cell.length_a   1.000
_cell.length_b   1.000
_cell.length_c   1.000
_cell.angle_alpha   90.00
_cell.angle_beta   90.00
_cell.angle_gamma   90.00
#
_symmetry.space_group_name_H-M   'P 1'
#
loop_
_entity.id
_entity.type
_entity.pdbx_description
1 polymer ?
#
loop_
_entity_poly.entity_id
_entity_poly.type
_entity_poly.pdbx_seq_one_letter_code
_entity_poly.pdbx_strand_id
1 'polypeptide(L)'
;SEGDFAETNFTSNVSDLVAVAHYLAENFEPPRLLIGHSLGGSAALQAAQHIPSVLGVVTIAAPADTSHLARLLANTKAAAAVDGEARVTIGGATFRLKRQFFDDLERANMQRTVESLDRALLVLHSPADQTVDIENAMQIFAAARQPKSFVSLDTANHLLSEQRDSW
;
A
#
# COMPACT_ATOMS: atom_id res chain seq x y z
N SER A 1 -15.58 -3.99 -6.76
CA SER A 1 -15.11 -3.74 -8.12
C SER A 1 -15.54 -4.89 -9.01
N GLU A 2 -16.03 -4.60 -10.18
CA GLU A 2 -16.28 -5.59 -11.22
C GLU A 2 -14.92 -5.92 -11.84
N GLY A 3 -14.58 -7.22 -11.96
CA GLY A 3 -13.33 -7.66 -12.56
C GLY A 3 -12.67 -8.81 -11.80
N ASP A 4 -11.73 -9.48 -12.45
CA ASP A 4 -10.92 -10.53 -11.83
C ASP A 4 -9.72 -9.88 -11.10
N PHE A 5 -9.59 -10.14 -9.80
CA PHE A 5 -8.45 -9.65 -9.00
C PHE A 5 -7.10 -10.08 -9.62
N ALA A 6 -7.05 -11.22 -10.30
CA ALA A 6 -5.85 -11.68 -10.97
C ALA A 6 -5.34 -10.75 -12.08
N GLU A 7 -6.20 -9.88 -12.62
CA GLU A 7 -5.82 -8.87 -13.62
C GLU A 7 -5.28 -7.58 -13.00
N THR A 8 -5.37 -7.42 -11.68
CA THR A 8 -4.89 -6.23 -10.99
C THR A 8 -3.38 -6.30 -10.75
N ASN A 9 -2.76 -5.15 -10.63
CA ASN A 9 -1.38 -4.97 -10.21
C ASN A 9 -1.24 -3.67 -9.40
N PHE A 10 -0.05 -3.33 -8.94
CA PHE A 10 0.18 -2.14 -8.14
C PHE A 10 -0.16 -0.86 -8.91
N THR A 11 0.27 -0.77 -10.16
CA THR A 11 -0.01 0.38 -11.04
C THR A 11 -1.52 0.54 -11.29
N SER A 12 -2.26 -0.55 -11.51
CA SER A 12 -3.71 -0.47 -11.67
C SER A 12 -4.41 0.01 -10.40
N ASN A 13 -3.96 -0.43 -9.22
CA ASN A 13 -4.51 0.04 -7.94
C ASN A 13 -4.30 1.55 -7.75
N VAL A 14 -3.13 2.07 -8.13
CA VAL A 14 -2.87 3.52 -8.14
C VAL A 14 -3.79 4.24 -9.12
N SER A 15 -3.96 3.71 -10.33
CA SER A 15 -4.85 4.27 -11.35
C SER A 15 -6.32 4.29 -10.91
N ASP A 16 -6.78 3.24 -10.24
CA ASP A 16 -8.14 3.15 -9.69
C ASP A 16 -8.37 4.21 -8.62
N LEU A 17 -7.39 4.44 -7.71
CA LEU A 17 -7.48 5.50 -6.71
C LEU A 17 -7.59 6.89 -7.37
N VAL A 18 -6.79 7.15 -8.40
CA VAL A 18 -6.84 8.41 -9.16
C VAL A 18 -8.19 8.57 -9.86
N ALA A 19 -8.70 7.51 -10.50
CA ALA A 19 -9.99 7.53 -11.18
C ALA A 19 -11.15 7.81 -10.21
N VAL A 20 -11.15 7.15 -9.03
CA VAL A 20 -12.15 7.41 -7.98
C VAL A 20 -12.06 8.84 -7.48
N ALA A 21 -10.85 9.37 -7.29
CA ALA A 21 -10.66 10.76 -6.85
C ALA A 21 -11.20 11.77 -7.87
N HIS A 22 -11.00 11.53 -9.16
CA HIS A 22 -11.56 12.36 -10.23
C HIS A 22 -13.09 12.28 -10.24
N TYR A 23 -13.66 11.07 -10.14
CA TYR A 23 -15.10 10.89 -10.06
C TYR A 23 -15.73 11.64 -8.88
N LEU A 24 -15.08 11.58 -7.69
CA LEU A 24 -15.53 12.32 -6.52
C LEU A 24 -15.45 13.83 -6.73
N ALA A 25 -14.38 14.32 -7.37
CA ALA A 25 -14.23 15.74 -7.65
C ALA A 25 -15.27 16.28 -8.64
N GLU A 26 -15.71 15.46 -9.59
CA GLU A 26 -16.70 15.83 -10.59
C GLU A 26 -18.15 15.75 -10.09
N ASN A 27 -18.44 14.80 -9.20
CA ASN A 27 -19.82 14.49 -8.79
C ASN A 27 -20.12 14.81 -7.32
N PHE A 28 -19.10 15.02 -6.49
CA PHE A 28 -19.18 15.23 -5.05
C PHE A 28 -18.10 16.23 -4.60
N GLU A 29 -17.52 16.00 -3.41
CA GLU A 29 -16.38 16.75 -2.91
C GLU A 29 -15.06 16.02 -3.22
N PRO A 30 -14.02 16.74 -3.70
CA PRO A 30 -12.73 16.13 -3.98
C PRO A 30 -12.08 15.61 -2.68
N PRO A 31 -11.43 14.45 -2.72
CA PRO A 31 -10.79 13.86 -1.54
C PRO A 31 -9.63 14.75 -1.06
N ARG A 32 -9.58 14.99 0.26
CA ARG A 32 -8.53 15.76 0.92
C ARG A 32 -7.53 14.89 1.65
N LEU A 33 -7.89 13.66 1.93
CA LEU A 33 -7.09 12.69 2.67
C LEU A 33 -7.17 11.34 1.99
N LEU A 34 -6.03 10.66 1.84
CA LEU A 34 -5.97 9.26 1.48
C LEU A 34 -5.51 8.45 2.68
N ILE A 35 -6.20 7.35 2.95
CA ILE A 35 -5.83 6.41 4.01
C ILE A 35 -5.65 5.04 3.36
N GLY A 36 -4.48 4.44 3.54
CA GLY A 36 -4.18 3.14 2.96
C GLY A 36 -3.54 2.18 3.96
N HIS A 37 -3.97 0.92 3.93
CA HIS A 37 -3.44 -0.16 4.73
C HIS A 37 -2.58 -1.08 3.87
N SER A 38 -1.45 -1.53 4.42
CA SER A 38 -0.53 -2.48 3.77
C SER A 38 -0.13 -1.97 2.36
N LEU A 39 -0.20 -2.79 1.31
CA LEU A 39 0.08 -2.38 -0.07
C LEU A 39 -0.80 -1.20 -0.54
N GLY A 40 -2.03 -1.08 0.01
CA GLY A 40 -2.90 0.07 -0.23
C GLY A 40 -2.34 1.38 0.32
N GLY A 41 -1.52 1.33 1.39
CA GLY A 41 -0.78 2.49 1.90
C GLY A 41 0.29 2.97 0.91
N SER A 42 1.06 2.04 0.32
CA SER A 42 2.02 2.36 -0.72
C SER A 42 1.33 2.91 -1.97
N ALA A 43 0.18 2.34 -2.36
CA ALA A 43 -0.61 2.84 -3.48
C ALA A 43 -1.17 4.25 -3.21
N ALA A 44 -1.61 4.54 -1.99
CA ALA A 44 -2.09 5.86 -1.57
C ALA A 44 -0.97 6.92 -1.65
N LEU A 45 0.25 6.58 -1.20
CA LEU A 45 1.43 7.46 -1.33
C LEU A 45 1.71 7.82 -2.79
N GLN A 46 1.65 6.85 -3.68
CA GLN A 46 1.89 7.08 -5.11
C GLN A 46 0.74 7.83 -5.77
N ALA A 47 -0.50 7.48 -5.47
CA ALA A 47 -1.69 8.13 -6.02
C ALA A 47 -1.79 9.61 -5.62
N ALA A 48 -1.36 9.96 -4.39
CA ALA A 48 -1.40 11.34 -3.89
C ALA A 48 -0.63 12.34 -4.76
N GLN A 49 0.37 11.88 -5.51
CA GLN A 49 1.13 12.72 -6.45
C GLN A 49 0.29 13.14 -7.66
N HIS A 50 -0.76 12.39 -7.98
CA HIS A 50 -1.64 12.60 -9.13
C HIS A 50 -3.01 13.20 -8.76
N ILE A 51 -3.26 13.45 -7.47
CA ILE A 51 -4.52 13.98 -6.97
C ILE A 51 -4.27 15.34 -6.29
N PRO A 52 -4.42 16.45 -7.00
CA PRO A 52 -4.06 17.78 -6.48
C PRO A 52 -4.84 18.21 -5.23
N SER A 53 -6.05 17.70 -5.03
CA SER A 53 -6.90 18.02 -3.87
C SER A 53 -6.43 17.40 -2.56
N VAL A 54 -5.62 16.34 -2.63
CA VAL A 54 -5.11 15.64 -1.44
C VAL A 54 -4.10 16.50 -0.70
N LEU A 55 -4.32 16.71 0.58
CA LEU A 55 -3.45 17.47 1.49
C LEU A 55 -2.64 16.57 2.42
N GLY A 56 -3.09 15.34 2.62
CA GLY A 56 -2.42 14.40 3.50
C GLY A 56 -2.63 12.95 3.11
N VAL A 57 -1.69 12.10 3.56
CA VAL A 57 -1.76 10.66 3.42
C VAL A 57 -1.57 10.01 4.78
N VAL A 58 -2.36 9.00 5.06
CA VAL A 58 -2.18 8.13 6.22
C VAL A 58 -1.82 6.74 5.72
N THR A 59 -0.71 6.21 6.18
CA THR A 59 -0.33 4.83 5.92
C THR A 59 -0.47 3.99 7.19
N ILE A 60 -1.03 2.81 7.07
CA ILE A 60 -1.19 1.83 8.15
C ILE A 60 -0.47 0.56 7.73
N ALA A 61 0.58 0.16 8.45
CA ALA A 61 1.35 -1.06 8.17
C ALA A 61 1.81 -1.18 6.70
N ALA A 62 2.22 -0.06 6.07
CA ALA A 62 2.59 -0.03 4.67
C ALA A 62 4.04 -0.46 4.44
N PRO A 63 4.34 -1.23 3.38
CA PRO A 63 5.70 -1.52 2.98
C PRO A 63 6.37 -0.29 2.34
N ALA A 64 7.63 -0.04 2.75
CA ALA A 64 8.49 0.99 2.17
C ALA A 64 9.07 0.58 0.80
N ASP A 65 9.11 -0.71 0.54
CA ASP A 65 9.60 -1.30 -0.70
C ASP A 65 8.63 -2.40 -1.16
N THR A 66 7.91 -2.13 -2.23
CA THR A 66 6.97 -3.09 -2.82
C THR A 66 7.70 -4.32 -3.42
N SER A 67 8.97 -4.17 -3.80
CA SER A 67 9.78 -5.30 -4.29
C SER A 67 10.08 -6.32 -3.17
N HIS A 68 10.09 -5.87 -1.91
CA HIS A 68 10.21 -6.77 -0.76
C HIS A 68 9.02 -7.74 -0.68
N LEU A 69 7.81 -7.26 -0.95
CA LEU A 69 6.62 -8.12 -1.02
C LEU A 69 6.75 -9.17 -2.13
N ALA A 70 7.29 -8.79 -3.30
CA ALA A 70 7.57 -9.74 -4.37
C ALA A 70 8.59 -10.81 -3.94
N ARG A 71 9.60 -10.45 -3.13
CA ARG A 71 10.58 -11.40 -2.56
C ARG A 71 9.95 -12.32 -1.51
N LEU A 72 9.12 -11.80 -0.61
CA LEU A 72 8.40 -12.61 0.38
C LEU A 72 7.49 -13.65 -0.29
N LEU A 73 6.95 -13.31 -1.45
CA LEU A 73 6.12 -14.20 -2.26
C LEU A 73 6.92 -14.92 -3.36
N ALA A 74 8.24 -15.09 -3.20
CA ALA A 74 9.11 -15.62 -4.25
C ALA A 74 8.69 -17.02 -4.74
N ASN A 75 8.25 -17.91 -3.84
CA ASN A 75 7.74 -19.24 -4.22
C ASN A 75 6.44 -19.11 -5.04
N THR A 76 5.56 -18.17 -4.68
CA THR A 76 4.33 -17.88 -5.42
C THR A 76 4.64 -17.26 -6.78
N LYS A 77 5.64 -16.37 -6.84
CA LYS A 77 6.15 -15.81 -8.10
C LYS A 77 6.71 -16.90 -9.03
N ALA A 78 7.48 -17.83 -8.48
CA ALA A 78 8.03 -18.95 -9.26
C ALA A 78 6.90 -19.84 -9.84
N ALA A 79 5.89 -20.16 -9.05
CA ALA A 79 4.71 -20.87 -9.53
C ALA A 79 3.96 -20.10 -10.62
N ALA A 80 3.74 -18.80 -10.42
CA ALA A 80 3.10 -17.94 -11.42
C ALA A 80 3.91 -17.83 -12.73
N ALA A 81 5.22 -17.96 -12.67
CA ALA A 81 6.08 -17.95 -13.85
C ALA A 81 5.92 -19.20 -14.70
N VAL A 82 5.61 -20.36 -14.08
CA VAL A 82 5.42 -21.65 -14.75
C VAL A 82 3.98 -21.82 -15.25
N ASP A 83 3.01 -21.56 -14.38
CA ASP A 83 1.59 -21.85 -14.62
C ASP A 83 0.80 -20.62 -15.10
N GLY A 84 1.43 -19.45 -15.23
CA GLY A 84 0.82 -18.18 -15.61
C GLY A 84 0.13 -17.47 -14.43
N GLU A 85 -0.29 -18.20 -13.41
CA GLU A 85 -0.89 -17.67 -12.17
C GLU A 85 -0.51 -18.53 -10.95
N ALA A 86 -0.58 -17.93 -9.77
CA ALA A 86 -0.40 -18.66 -8.50
C ALA A 86 -1.41 -18.18 -7.46
N ARG A 87 -1.68 -19.05 -6.48
CA ARG A 87 -2.56 -18.73 -5.37
C ARG A 87 -1.76 -18.30 -4.15
N VAL A 88 -2.21 -17.24 -3.49
CA VAL A 88 -1.65 -16.75 -2.24
C VAL A 88 -2.78 -16.53 -1.23
N THR A 89 -2.54 -16.92 0.03
CA THR A 89 -3.48 -16.65 1.11
C THR A 89 -2.94 -15.49 1.95
N ILE A 90 -3.71 -14.42 2.03
CA ILE A 90 -3.40 -13.22 2.81
C ILE A 90 -4.60 -12.92 3.70
N GLY A 91 -4.39 -12.84 5.01
CA GLY A 91 -5.47 -12.54 5.95
C GLY A 91 -6.64 -13.54 5.93
N GLY A 92 -6.36 -14.81 5.60
CA GLY A 92 -7.40 -15.86 5.49
C GLY A 92 -8.16 -15.89 4.15
N ALA A 93 -7.96 -14.91 3.27
CA ALA A 93 -8.54 -14.90 1.93
C ALA A 93 -7.51 -15.39 0.89
N THR A 94 -7.95 -16.19 -0.08
CA THR A 94 -7.09 -16.70 -1.16
C THR A 94 -7.29 -15.88 -2.42
N PHE A 95 -6.19 -15.36 -2.94
CA PHE A 95 -6.12 -14.56 -4.16
C PHE A 95 -5.36 -15.31 -5.25
N ARG A 96 -5.74 -15.07 -6.52
CA ARG A 96 -4.96 -15.48 -7.68
C ARG A 96 -4.10 -14.30 -8.11
N LEU A 97 -2.80 -14.52 -8.26
CA LEU A 97 -1.84 -13.52 -8.70
C LEU A 97 -1.16 -13.99 -9.98
N LYS A 98 -1.14 -13.14 -10.99
CA LYS A 98 -0.40 -13.38 -12.23
C LYS A 98 1.01 -12.82 -12.16
N ARG A 99 1.88 -13.28 -13.04
CA ARG A 99 3.26 -12.81 -13.15
C ARG A 99 3.38 -11.28 -13.21
N GLN A 100 2.47 -10.64 -13.96
CA GLN A 100 2.44 -9.18 -14.10
C GLN A 100 2.36 -8.43 -12.77
N PHE A 101 1.68 -9.00 -11.75
CA PHE A 101 1.59 -8.41 -10.41
C PHE A 101 2.98 -8.27 -9.77
N PHE A 102 3.79 -9.32 -9.85
CA PHE A 102 5.14 -9.33 -9.27
C PHE A 102 6.09 -8.42 -10.04
N ASP A 103 6.04 -8.45 -11.37
CA ASP A 103 6.88 -7.63 -12.24
C ASP A 103 6.59 -6.13 -12.01
N ASP A 104 5.35 -5.77 -11.73
CA ASP A 104 4.93 -4.41 -11.46
C ASP A 104 5.38 -3.92 -10.07
N LEU A 105 5.27 -4.77 -9.04
CA LEU A 105 5.80 -4.47 -7.70
C LEU A 105 7.31 -4.18 -7.70
N GLU A 106 8.08 -4.88 -8.54
CA GLU A 106 9.53 -4.70 -8.64
C GLU A 106 9.94 -3.40 -9.34
N ARG A 107 9.05 -2.83 -10.15
CA ARG A 107 9.29 -1.57 -10.90
C ARG A 107 8.98 -0.32 -10.08
N ALA A 108 8.14 -0.43 -9.07
CA ALA A 108 7.75 0.70 -8.26
C ALA A 108 8.92 1.19 -7.39
N ASN A 109 9.24 2.47 -7.49
CA ASN A 109 10.27 3.10 -6.66
C ASN A 109 9.62 3.89 -5.52
N MET A 110 9.29 3.19 -4.45
CA MET A 110 8.60 3.78 -3.29
C MET A 110 9.46 4.80 -2.55
N GLN A 111 10.79 4.61 -2.49
CA GLN A 111 11.66 5.58 -1.86
C GLN A 111 11.53 6.95 -2.55
N ARG A 112 11.65 6.99 -3.88
CA ARG A 112 11.49 8.24 -4.64
C ARG A 112 10.08 8.82 -4.49
N THR A 113 9.05 7.97 -4.45
CA THR A 113 7.67 8.39 -4.22
C THR A 113 7.53 9.14 -2.90
N VAL A 114 8.10 8.61 -1.81
CA VAL A 114 8.04 9.22 -0.48
C VAL A 114 8.89 10.48 -0.40
N GLU A 115 10.10 10.48 -0.95
CA GLU A 115 11.00 11.66 -0.99
C GLU A 115 10.40 12.85 -1.74
N SER A 116 9.57 12.58 -2.75
CA SER A 116 8.90 13.61 -3.55
C SER A 116 7.47 13.93 -3.09
N LEU A 117 6.99 13.28 -2.04
CA LEU A 117 5.67 13.53 -1.50
C LEU A 117 5.58 14.94 -0.90
N ASP A 118 4.84 15.81 -1.55
CA ASP A 118 4.57 17.19 -1.10
C ASP A 118 3.19 17.26 -0.43
N ARG A 119 3.00 16.42 0.60
CA ARG A 119 1.75 16.27 1.37
C ARG A 119 2.09 15.95 2.82
N ALA A 120 1.20 16.30 3.74
CA ALA A 120 1.32 15.84 5.12
C ALA A 120 1.26 14.31 5.19
N LEU A 121 2.10 13.69 6.00
CA LEU A 121 2.17 12.25 6.16
C LEU A 121 1.97 11.82 7.61
N LEU A 122 1.04 10.90 7.84
CA LEU A 122 0.92 10.18 9.09
C LEU A 122 1.23 8.70 8.85
N VAL A 123 2.23 8.19 9.55
CA VAL A 123 2.61 6.77 9.51
C VAL A 123 2.13 6.09 10.77
N LEU A 124 1.27 5.10 10.62
CA LEU A 124 0.77 4.23 11.69
C LEU A 124 1.36 2.83 11.50
N HIS A 125 2.03 2.28 12.51
CA HIS A 125 2.61 0.95 12.40
C HIS A 125 2.81 0.31 13.77
N SER A 126 2.66 -1.01 13.83
CA SER A 126 2.89 -1.78 15.05
C SER A 126 4.28 -2.39 15.07
N PRO A 127 5.02 -2.31 16.19
CA PRO A 127 6.24 -3.09 16.37
C PRO A 127 6.00 -4.60 16.48
N ALA A 128 4.75 -5.03 16.67
CA ALA A 128 4.36 -6.44 16.72
C ALA A 128 3.87 -6.99 15.37
N ASP A 129 3.88 -6.18 14.30
CA ASP A 129 3.50 -6.61 12.95
C ASP A 129 4.52 -7.63 12.41
N GLN A 130 4.06 -8.86 12.18
CA GLN A 130 4.88 -9.97 11.66
C GLN A 130 4.78 -10.13 10.14
N THR A 131 3.98 -9.31 9.46
CA THR A 131 3.78 -9.36 8.01
C THR A 131 4.61 -8.29 7.31
N VAL A 132 4.53 -7.06 7.82
CA VAL A 132 5.35 -5.93 7.37
C VAL A 132 6.09 -5.38 8.58
N ASP A 133 7.40 -5.57 8.61
CA ASP A 133 8.23 -5.15 9.73
C ASP A 133 8.15 -3.62 9.95
N ILE A 134 8.22 -3.21 11.23
CA ILE A 134 8.23 -1.81 11.66
C ILE A 134 9.32 -0.97 10.98
N GLU A 135 10.41 -1.60 10.54
CA GLU A 135 11.48 -0.94 9.79
C GLU A 135 10.98 -0.27 8.51
N ASN A 136 9.91 -0.80 7.89
CA ASN A 136 9.27 -0.15 6.74
C ASN A 136 8.71 1.22 7.11
N ALA A 137 8.05 1.34 8.26
CA ALA A 137 7.54 2.63 8.74
C ALA A 137 8.68 3.61 9.01
N MET A 138 9.79 3.14 9.58
CA MET A 138 10.97 3.96 9.81
C MET A 138 11.59 4.46 8.51
N GLN A 139 11.67 3.62 7.47
CA GLN A 139 12.17 4.01 6.15
C GLN A 139 11.26 5.05 5.49
N ILE A 140 9.93 4.83 5.48
CA ILE A 140 8.94 5.80 4.99
C ILE A 140 9.08 7.11 5.74
N PHE A 141 9.10 7.06 7.08
CA PHE A 141 9.19 8.25 7.89
C PHE A 141 10.50 9.01 7.68
N ALA A 142 11.64 8.32 7.56
CA ALA A 142 12.93 8.95 7.33
C ALA A 142 12.99 9.64 5.96
N ALA A 143 12.48 9.01 4.91
CA ALA A 143 12.49 9.55 3.54
C ALA A 143 11.53 10.73 3.33
N ALA A 144 10.40 10.75 4.06
CA ALA A 144 9.37 11.78 3.88
C ALA A 144 9.84 13.16 4.36
N ARG A 145 9.34 14.20 3.67
CA ARG A 145 9.51 15.61 4.08
C ARG A 145 8.50 15.98 5.18
N GLN A 146 8.75 17.11 5.83
CA GLN A 146 7.78 17.71 6.75
C GLN A 146 6.58 18.33 5.97
N PRO A 147 5.35 18.35 6.55
CA PRO A 147 5.00 17.82 7.87
C PRO A 147 4.78 16.32 7.87
N LYS A 148 5.34 15.63 8.86
CA LYS A 148 5.19 14.18 9.06
C LYS A 148 5.06 13.81 10.52
N SER A 149 4.29 12.75 10.81
CA SER A 149 4.11 12.19 12.14
C SER A 149 4.14 10.67 12.11
N PHE A 150 4.55 10.07 13.21
CA PHE A 150 4.52 8.63 13.41
C PHE A 150 3.73 8.31 14.67
N VAL A 151 2.91 7.28 14.62
CA VAL A 151 2.19 6.73 15.78
C VAL A 151 2.42 5.22 15.82
N SER A 152 2.90 4.74 16.95
CA SER A 152 2.99 3.31 17.22
C SER A 152 1.60 2.75 17.52
N LEU A 153 1.28 1.61 16.92
CA LEU A 153 0.07 0.83 17.23
C LEU A 153 0.35 -0.28 18.24
N ASP A 154 1.45 -0.13 19.00
CA ASP A 154 1.90 -0.99 20.10
C ASP A 154 1.87 -2.49 19.78
N THR A 155 0.82 -3.21 20.19
CA THR A 155 0.70 -4.67 20.07
C THR A 155 -0.22 -5.11 18.94
N ALA A 156 -0.68 -4.20 18.09
CA ALA A 156 -1.58 -4.54 17.00
C ALA A 156 -0.94 -5.53 16.01
N ASN A 157 -1.72 -6.48 15.53
CA ASN A 157 -1.28 -7.32 14.42
C ASN A 157 -1.46 -6.59 13.08
N HIS A 158 -0.94 -7.17 11.98
CA HIS A 158 -0.99 -6.56 10.65
C HIS A 158 -2.41 -6.15 10.21
N LEU A 159 -3.42 -6.92 10.57
CA LEU A 159 -4.81 -6.73 10.12
C LEU A 159 -5.64 -5.88 11.08
N LEU A 160 -5.08 -5.46 12.23
CA LEU A 160 -5.81 -4.74 13.29
C LEU A 160 -7.07 -5.50 13.73
N SER A 161 -6.97 -6.84 13.81
CA SER A 161 -8.13 -7.71 13.96
C SER A 161 -8.52 -8.00 15.40
N GLU A 162 -7.69 -7.62 16.37
CA GLU A 162 -8.00 -7.79 17.78
C GLU A 162 -8.73 -6.55 18.31
N GLN A 163 -9.70 -6.76 19.24
CA GLN A 163 -10.49 -5.65 19.81
C GLN A 163 -9.62 -4.56 20.45
N ARG A 164 -8.49 -4.92 21.04
CA ARG A 164 -7.52 -3.98 21.61
C ARG A 164 -6.78 -3.13 20.56
N ASP A 165 -6.80 -3.55 19.28
CA ASP A 165 -6.12 -2.87 18.18
C ASP A 165 -6.95 -1.71 17.61
N SER A 166 -8.18 -1.54 18.09
CA SER A 166 -9.16 -0.55 17.58
C SER A 166 -9.22 0.75 18.41
N TRP A 167 -8.31 0.95 19.35
CA TRP A 167 -8.26 2.13 20.25
C TRP A 167 -7.12 3.07 19.93
#